data_6f1f5962fd18b59ad949c86feb75bedd
#
_entry.id   6f1f5962fd18b59ad949c86feb75bedd
#
_cell.length_a   1.000
_cell.length_b   1.000
_cell.length_c   1.000
_cell.angle_alpha   90.00
_cell.angle_beta   90.00
_cell.angle_gamma   90.00
#
_symmetry.space_group_name_H-M   'P 1'
#
loop_
_entity.id
_entity.type
_entity.pdbx_description
1 polymer ?
#
loop_
_entity_poly.entity_id
_entity_poly.type
_entity_poly.pdbx_seq_one_letter_code
_entity_poly.pdbx_strand_id
1 'polypeptide(L)'
;MKLLLRFLFLLCVTVAFSQKNIPNNTQISVLTIGPGNNLNDAFGHSGIRLKTSYSDIVYDFGRYNFEDPNFYLNFARGKLNYLQGKANYNNLVNFYKQQNRSIKEQILNLSAEEKQSVYTFLETNYAKNQGAYLYDFFYDNCATKIRDVIENATNGNINYQLPDNYEDKTFRTLIQDQLHPNTWGSLGIDIALGAIIDRTATPREHMFLPKNIHSFYSEATINNRQLASNSKTIINSDTKFKNGTFLLSPIFVLSLIAILIIYITFNDHKKQRRTKGLDACIQLILGVIGILLTLLWFGTDHTATGYNYNLLWAFPLSLVMVIELTAWI
;
A
#
# COMPACT_ATOMS: atom_id res chain seq x y z
N MET A 1 34.04 47.92 17.25
CA MET A 1 32.90 47.12 17.76
C MET A 1 31.92 46.67 16.70
N LYS A 2 31.34 47.55 15.86
CA LYS A 2 30.39 47.17 14.79
C LYS A 2 30.99 46.27 13.70
N LEU A 3 32.26 46.43 13.35
CA LEU A 3 32.92 45.58 12.33
C LEU A 3 33.18 44.16 12.88
N LEU A 4 33.59 44.04 14.13
CA LEU A 4 33.80 42.76 14.82
C LEU A 4 32.51 41.97 14.95
N LEU A 5 31.38 42.65 15.25
CA LEU A 5 30.05 42.03 15.30
C LEU A 5 29.58 41.50 13.92
N ARG A 6 29.88 42.24 12.86
CA ARG A 6 29.58 41.81 11.48
C ARG A 6 30.41 40.60 11.07
N PHE A 7 31.67 40.55 11.48
CA PHE A 7 32.55 39.40 11.22
C PHE A 7 32.11 38.15 12.01
N LEU A 8 31.69 38.33 13.30
CA LEU A 8 31.12 37.25 14.11
C LEU A 8 29.82 36.73 13.51
N PHE A 9 28.97 37.64 13.00
CA PHE A 9 27.71 37.23 12.35
C PHE A 9 27.94 36.49 11.04
N LEU A 10 28.95 36.88 10.23
CA LEU A 10 29.35 36.13 9.03
C LEU A 10 29.92 34.76 9.38
N LEU A 11 30.71 34.64 10.45
CA LEU A 11 31.25 33.36 10.93
C LEU A 11 30.12 32.43 11.41
N CYS A 12 29.10 32.95 12.10
CA CYS A 12 27.96 32.16 12.56
C CYS A 12 27.10 31.64 11.38
N VAL A 13 26.99 32.40 10.29
CA VAL A 13 26.23 32.00 9.09
C VAL A 13 26.92 30.89 8.30
N THR A 14 28.27 30.82 8.32
CA THR A 14 29.03 29.77 7.61
C THR A 14 29.06 28.43 8.34
N VAL A 15 28.75 28.39 9.63
CA VAL A 15 28.70 27.14 10.42
C VAL A 15 27.34 26.39 10.27
N ALA A 16 26.32 27.07 9.71
CA ALA A 16 24.96 26.53 9.68
C ALA A 16 24.68 25.49 8.55
N PHE A 17 25.61 25.24 7.64
CA PHE A 17 25.43 24.31 6.51
C PHE A 17 26.50 23.22 6.42
N SER A 18 26.85 22.61 7.54
CA SER A 18 27.63 21.36 7.47
C SER A 18 26.70 20.23 7.03
N GLN A 19 26.52 20.03 5.73
CA GLN A 19 25.95 18.80 5.21
C GLN A 19 26.83 17.64 5.70
N LYS A 20 26.23 16.73 6.45
CA LYS A 20 26.92 15.51 6.90
C LYS A 20 27.19 14.64 5.68
N ASN A 21 28.43 14.67 5.20
CA ASN A 21 28.84 13.84 4.08
C ASN A 21 28.90 12.36 4.49
N ILE A 22 28.38 11.50 3.63
CA ILE A 22 28.52 10.05 3.81
C ILE A 22 29.88 9.57 3.34
N PRO A 23 30.46 8.51 3.93
CA PRO A 23 31.69 7.90 3.45
C PRO A 23 31.57 7.43 1.99
N ASN A 24 32.66 7.55 1.23
CA ASN A 24 32.69 7.13 -0.19
C ASN A 24 32.33 5.65 -0.39
N ASN A 25 32.64 4.80 0.59
CA ASN A 25 32.32 3.37 0.55
C ASN A 25 30.89 3.04 1.02
N THR A 26 30.03 4.05 1.17
CA THR A 26 28.62 3.85 1.50
C THR A 26 27.93 3.03 0.42
N GLN A 27 27.20 2.01 0.86
CA GLN A 27 26.37 1.17 0.01
C GLN A 27 24.90 1.55 0.20
N ILE A 28 24.19 1.78 -0.89
CA ILE A 28 22.74 1.93 -0.90
C ILE A 28 22.13 0.75 -1.61
N SER A 29 21.12 0.15 -1.01
CA SER A 29 20.37 -0.96 -1.59
C SER A 29 18.89 -0.83 -1.34
N VAL A 30 18.09 -1.45 -2.20
CA VAL A 30 16.65 -1.61 -2.02
C VAL A 30 16.37 -2.99 -1.46
N LEU A 31 15.60 -3.02 -0.39
CA LEU A 31 15.08 -4.24 0.22
C LEU A 31 13.65 -4.45 -0.26
N THR A 32 13.39 -5.63 -0.79
CA THR A 32 12.05 -6.09 -1.14
C THR A 32 11.63 -7.17 -0.18
N ILE A 33 10.63 -6.88 0.63
CA ILE A 33 10.05 -7.78 1.60
C ILE A 33 8.84 -8.45 0.98
N GLY A 34 8.81 -9.78 1.00
CA GLY A 34 7.71 -10.57 0.48
C GLY A 34 6.41 -10.38 1.28
N PRO A 35 5.28 -10.89 0.75
CA PRO A 35 4.00 -10.81 1.41
C PRO A 35 3.99 -11.52 2.77
N GLY A 36 3.09 -11.10 3.64
CA GLY A 36 2.75 -11.78 4.88
C GLY A 36 1.40 -12.47 4.82
N ASN A 37 0.93 -13.01 5.95
CA ASN A 37 -0.33 -13.76 6.02
C ASN A 37 -1.56 -12.88 6.26
N ASN A 38 -1.38 -11.63 6.70
CA ASN A 38 -2.47 -10.71 6.95
C ASN A 38 -2.78 -9.89 5.70
N LEU A 39 -4.00 -9.39 5.59
CA LEU A 39 -4.43 -8.60 4.44
C LEU A 39 -3.56 -7.35 4.19
N ASN A 40 -3.17 -6.65 5.25
CA ASN A 40 -2.29 -5.48 5.18
C ASN A 40 -0.86 -5.80 4.77
N ASP A 41 -0.42 -7.05 4.92
CA ASP A 41 0.92 -7.54 4.55
C ASP A 41 0.95 -8.22 3.16
N ALA A 42 -0.21 -8.46 2.57
CA ALA A 42 -0.35 -9.26 1.34
C ALA A 42 0.42 -8.66 0.15
N PHE A 43 0.62 -7.35 0.14
CA PHE A 43 1.27 -6.63 -0.96
C PHE A 43 2.79 -6.53 -0.80
N GLY A 44 3.35 -7.08 0.28
CA GLY A 44 4.77 -6.96 0.58
C GLY A 44 5.13 -5.60 1.19
N HIS A 45 6.43 -5.28 1.20
CA HIS A 45 6.95 -4.00 1.69
C HIS A 45 8.29 -3.67 1.03
N SER A 46 8.71 -2.41 1.10
CA SER A 46 9.99 -1.96 0.54
C SER A 46 10.74 -1.06 1.51
N GLY A 47 12.08 -1.09 1.45
CA GLY A 47 12.94 -0.20 2.22
C GLY A 47 14.22 0.15 1.48
N ILE A 48 14.82 1.28 1.80
CA ILE A 48 16.17 1.68 1.37
C ILE A 48 17.14 1.41 2.52
N ARG A 49 18.11 0.53 2.31
CA ARG A 49 19.19 0.28 3.23
C ARG A 49 20.37 1.19 2.90
N LEU A 50 20.88 1.85 3.90
CA LEU A 50 22.10 2.65 3.84
C LEU A 50 23.11 2.04 4.78
N LYS A 51 24.16 1.45 4.22
CA LYS A 51 25.24 0.78 4.93
C LYS A 51 26.54 1.56 4.79
N THR A 52 27.11 1.96 5.92
CA THR A 52 28.44 2.60 6.03
C THR A 52 29.39 1.69 6.81
N SER A 53 30.63 2.13 7.05
CA SER A 53 31.57 1.42 7.92
C SER A 53 31.15 1.40 9.40
N TYR A 54 30.27 2.30 9.83
CA TYR A 54 29.87 2.49 11.24
C TYR A 54 28.37 2.41 11.50
N SER A 55 27.54 2.34 10.44
CA SER A 55 26.09 2.25 10.60
C SER A 55 25.46 1.41 9.49
N ASP A 56 24.34 0.75 9.81
CA ASP A 56 23.56 -0.08 8.90
C ASP A 56 22.09 0.14 9.20
N ILE A 57 21.49 1.06 8.46
CA ILE A 57 20.15 1.60 8.71
C ILE A 57 19.26 1.34 7.51
N VAL A 58 18.00 1.01 7.77
CA VAL A 58 16.95 0.91 6.77
C VAL A 58 15.93 2.02 6.99
N TYR A 59 15.60 2.71 5.92
CA TYR A 59 14.50 3.66 5.83
C TYR A 59 13.37 3.03 5.04
N ASP A 60 12.17 3.11 5.57
CA ASP A 60 10.96 2.66 4.90
C ASP A 60 9.87 3.72 4.99
N PHE A 61 8.77 3.53 4.28
CA PHE A 61 7.63 4.44 4.26
C PHE A 61 6.35 3.65 4.51
N GLY A 62 5.30 4.33 4.96
CA GLY A 62 4.02 3.68 5.19
C GLY A 62 3.83 3.19 6.63
N ARG A 63 4.59 3.72 7.58
CA ARG A 63 4.33 3.48 9.01
C ARG A 63 3.21 4.38 9.49
N TYR A 64 2.42 3.91 10.42
CA TYR A 64 1.34 4.67 11.04
C TYR A 64 1.34 4.45 12.55
N ASN A 65 0.76 5.42 13.25
CA ASN A 65 0.62 5.38 14.70
C ASN A 65 -0.85 5.21 15.08
N PHE A 66 -1.20 4.10 15.70
CA PHE A 66 -2.57 3.85 16.18
C PHE A 66 -3.01 4.78 17.31
N GLU A 67 -2.06 5.42 18.00
CA GLU A 67 -2.34 6.35 19.09
C GLU A 67 -2.67 7.77 18.59
N ASP A 68 -2.57 8.02 17.29
CA ASP A 68 -2.92 9.32 16.72
C ASP A 68 -4.39 9.64 16.98
N PRO A 69 -4.71 10.86 17.40
CA PRO A 69 -6.08 11.29 17.57
C PRO A 69 -6.89 11.09 16.29
N ASN A 70 -8.08 10.47 16.42
CA ASN A 70 -8.96 10.18 15.29
C ASN A 70 -8.37 9.24 14.23
N PHE A 71 -7.42 8.36 14.59
CA PHE A 71 -6.79 7.41 13.67
C PHE A 71 -7.81 6.72 12.75
N TYR A 72 -8.81 6.05 13.31
CA TYR A 72 -9.81 5.31 12.53
C TYR A 72 -10.67 6.22 11.63
N LEU A 73 -11.01 7.42 12.11
CA LEU A 73 -11.77 8.39 11.31
C LEU A 73 -10.93 8.92 10.13
N ASN A 74 -9.67 9.26 10.39
CA ASN A 74 -8.76 9.74 9.37
C ASN A 74 -8.44 8.63 8.35
N PHE A 75 -8.27 7.39 8.81
CA PHE A 75 -8.11 6.23 7.93
C PHE A 75 -9.34 6.04 7.02
N ALA A 76 -10.54 6.02 7.61
CA ALA A 76 -11.79 5.85 6.85
C ALA A 76 -12.02 6.97 5.82
N ARG A 77 -11.55 8.19 6.12
CA ARG A 77 -11.66 9.36 5.22
C ARG A 77 -10.53 9.46 4.19
N GLY A 78 -9.52 8.60 4.21
CA GLY A 78 -8.33 8.72 3.36
C GLY A 78 -7.43 9.90 3.73
N LYS A 79 -7.46 10.35 4.99
CA LYS A 79 -6.71 11.51 5.52
C LYS A 79 -5.68 11.13 6.58
N LEU A 80 -5.41 9.84 6.73
CA LEU A 80 -4.41 9.40 7.71
C LEU A 80 -3.00 9.75 7.20
N ASN A 81 -2.23 10.41 8.07
CA ASN A 81 -0.81 10.61 7.83
C ASN A 81 -0.04 9.34 8.14
N TYR A 82 0.78 8.93 7.19
CA TYR A 82 1.77 7.88 7.34
C TYR A 82 3.14 8.48 7.50
N LEU A 83 4.07 7.72 8.07
CA LEU A 83 5.38 8.18 8.48
C LEU A 83 6.49 7.43 7.74
N GLN A 84 7.63 8.08 7.62
CA GLN A 84 8.89 7.43 7.29
C GLN A 84 9.43 6.69 8.53
N GLY A 85 9.83 5.45 8.35
CA GLY A 85 10.52 4.68 9.37
C GLY A 85 12.03 4.76 9.23
N LYS A 86 12.71 4.56 10.36
CA LYS A 86 14.19 4.43 10.44
C LYS A 86 14.50 3.32 11.44
N ALA A 87 15.17 2.26 11.01
CA ALA A 87 15.45 1.09 11.85
C ALA A 87 16.85 0.54 11.58
N ASN A 88 17.45 -0.10 12.59
CA ASN A 88 18.66 -0.89 12.38
C ASN A 88 18.35 -2.09 11.48
N TYR A 89 19.24 -2.38 10.53
CA TYR A 89 19.08 -3.47 9.56
C TYR A 89 18.87 -4.84 10.23
N ASN A 90 19.68 -5.18 11.24
CA ASN A 90 19.56 -6.47 11.90
C ASN A 90 18.20 -6.62 12.64
N ASN A 91 17.72 -5.54 13.25
CA ASN A 91 16.41 -5.54 13.91
C ASN A 91 15.28 -5.76 12.91
N LEU A 92 15.35 -5.10 11.75
CA LEU A 92 14.39 -5.28 10.67
C LEU A 92 14.41 -6.70 10.12
N VAL A 93 15.59 -7.26 9.86
CA VAL A 93 15.75 -8.65 9.39
C VAL A 93 15.16 -9.64 10.40
N ASN A 94 15.46 -9.47 11.69
CA ASN A 94 14.91 -10.33 12.74
C ASN A 94 13.40 -10.22 12.85
N PHE A 95 12.84 -9.02 12.72
CA PHE A 95 11.40 -8.79 12.72
C PHE A 95 10.69 -9.55 11.59
N TYR A 96 11.17 -9.44 10.35
CA TYR A 96 10.57 -10.15 9.22
C TYR A 96 10.85 -11.65 9.22
N LYS A 97 11.97 -12.08 9.78
CA LYS A 97 12.25 -13.51 10.03
C LYS A 97 11.22 -14.14 10.98
N GLN A 98 10.86 -13.44 12.06
CA GLN A 98 9.81 -13.91 13.00
C GLN A 98 8.44 -13.99 12.32
N GLN A 99 8.16 -13.14 11.34
CA GLN A 99 6.93 -13.16 10.55
C GLN A 99 6.98 -14.18 9.39
N ASN A 100 8.08 -14.91 9.22
CA ASN A 100 8.32 -15.82 8.10
C ASN A 100 8.13 -15.16 6.73
N ARG A 101 8.62 -13.92 6.57
CA ARG A 101 8.57 -13.16 5.32
C ARG A 101 9.93 -13.14 4.65
N SER A 102 9.94 -13.32 3.33
CA SER A 102 11.19 -13.27 2.54
C SER A 102 11.74 -11.85 2.47
N ILE A 103 13.08 -11.73 2.35
CA ILE A 103 13.76 -10.47 2.06
C ILE A 103 14.74 -10.71 0.92
N LYS A 104 14.63 -9.88 -0.12
CA LYS A 104 15.62 -9.77 -1.20
C LYS A 104 16.26 -8.39 -1.17
N GLU A 105 17.54 -8.31 -1.54
CA GLU A 105 18.31 -7.08 -1.57
C GLU A 105 18.93 -6.87 -2.95
N GLN A 106 18.82 -5.66 -3.47
CA GLN A 106 19.49 -5.20 -4.69
C GLN A 106 20.33 -3.98 -4.37
N ILE A 107 21.66 -4.09 -4.55
CA ILE A 107 22.58 -2.98 -4.35
C ILE A 107 22.49 -2.07 -5.57
N LEU A 108 22.36 -0.76 -5.33
CA LEU A 108 22.25 0.24 -6.40
C LEU A 108 23.60 0.77 -6.82
N ASN A 109 23.84 0.85 -8.13
CA ASN A 109 25.07 1.37 -8.75
C ASN A 109 25.00 2.90 -8.91
N LEU A 110 24.85 3.61 -7.79
CA LEU A 110 24.76 5.06 -7.72
C LEU A 110 26.16 5.70 -7.64
N SER A 111 26.32 6.89 -8.21
CA SER A 111 27.51 7.73 -8.03
C SER A 111 27.60 8.25 -6.58
N ALA A 112 28.73 8.84 -6.21
CA ALA A 112 28.89 9.44 -4.88
C ALA A 112 27.88 10.56 -4.62
N GLU A 113 27.62 11.39 -5.61
CA GLU A 113 26.65 12.49 -5.57
C GLU A 113 25.22 11.98 -5.44
N GLU A 114 24.86 10.95 -6.23
CA GLU A 114 23.54 10.31 -6.17
C GLU A 114 23.30 9.67 -4.78
N LYS A 115 24.30 8.97 -4.24
CA LYS A 115 24.24 8.42 -2.88
C LYS A 115 24.06 9.50 -1.82
N GLN A 116 24.81 10.61 -1.93
CA GLN A 116 24.68 11.75 -1.03
C GLN A 116 23.27 12.37 -1.12
N SER A 117 22.71 12.47 -2.32
CA SER A 117 21.36 12.98 -2.55
C SER A 117 20.31 12.10 -1.85
N VAL A 118 20.37 10.77 -2.01
CA VAL A 118 19.49 9.81 -1.31
C VAL A 118 19.60 9.98 0.20
N TYR A 119 20.82 10.01 0.74
CA TYR A 119 21.05 10.18 2.18
C TYR A 119 20.47 11.49 2.70
N THR A 120 20.78 12.59 2.03
CA THR A 120 20.31 13.93 2.42
C THR A 120 18.79 13.99 2.43
N PHE A 121 18.13 13.44 1.40
CA PHE A 121 16.67 13.37 1.36
C PHE A 121 16.13 12.58 2.56
N LEU A 122 16.62 11.35 2.78
CA LEU A 122 16.09 10.46 3.81
C LEU A 122 16.25 11.06 5.23
N GLU A 123 17.41 11.66 5.53
CA GLU A 123 17.65 12.29 6.83
C GLU A 123 16.82 13.57 7.03
N THR A 124 16.79 14.43 6.01
CA THR A 124 16.04 15.69 6.08
C THR A 124 14.55 15.43 6.19
N ASN A 125 14.03 14.49 5.40
CA ASN A 125 12.63 14.11 5.44
C ASN A 125 12.25 13.50 6.80
N TYR A 126 13.08 12.60 7.33
CA TYR A 126 12.86 12.02 8.66
C TYR A 126 12.91 13.07 9.77
N ALA A 127 13.83 14.02 9.71
CA ALA A 127 13.94 15.09 10.69
C ALA A 127 12.72 16.03 10.68
N LYS A 128 12.04 16.17 9.53
CA LYS A 128 10.85 16.99 9.38
C LYS A 128 9.60 16.18 9.71
N ASN A 129 9.17 16.19 10.96
CA ASN A 129 7.95 15.50 11.41
C ASN A 129 7.90 14.01 10.99
N GLN A 130 9.04 13.32 11.13
CA GLN A 130 9.20 11.92 10.72
C GLN A 130 8.72 11.66 9.27
N GLY A 131 8.86 12.65 8.39
CA GLY A 131 8.46 12.54 6.99
C GLY A 131 6.99 12.23 6.80
N ALA A 132 6.10 12.81 7.61
CA ALA A 132 4.66 12.59 7.54
C ALA A 132 4.10 12.98 6.17
N TYR A 133 3.25 12.11 5.59
CA TYR A 133 2.63 12.30 4.29
C TYR A 133 1.26 11.62 4.23
N LEU A 134 0.37 12.11 3.36
CA LEU A 134 -0.89 11.43 3.06
C LEU A 134 -0.60 10.20 2.18
N TYR A 135 -0.95 9.04 2.69
CA TYR A 135 -0.72 7.78 2.01
C TYR A 135 -1.78 7.53 0.93
N ASP A 136 -1.33 7.14 -0.23
CA ASP A 136 -2.18 6.60 -1.29
C ASP A 136 -1.68 5.22 -1.70
N PHE A 137 -2.57 4.23 -1.68
CA PHE A 137 -2.20 2.84 -1.92
C PHE A 137 -1.55 2.61 -3.30
N PHE A 138 -1.96 3.35 -4.32
CA PHE A 138 -1.46 3.20 -5.70
C PHE A 138 -0.38 4.22 -6.05
N TYR A 139 -0.49 5.45 -5.53
CA TYR A 139 0.29 6.57 -6.03
C TYR A 139 1.34 7.09 -5.05
N ASP A 140 1.15 6.89 -3.74
CA ASP A 140 2.07 7.39 -2.70
C ASP A 140 2.21 6.41 -1.53
N ASN A 141 2.80 5.23 -1.80
CA ASN A 141 2.99 4.15 -0.83
C ASN A 141 4.47 3.85 -0.57
N CYS A 142 4.77 2.75 0.17
CA CYS A 142 6.13 2.37 0.50
C CYS A 142 7.00 2.08 -0.75
N ALA A 143 6.43 1.52 -1.81
CA ALA A 143 7.16 1.19 -3.04
C ALA A 143 7.36 2.44 -3.91
N THR A 144 6.29 3.21 -4.15
CA THR A 144 6.37 4.43 -4.96
C THR A 144 7.29 5.48 -4.34
N LYS A 145 7.29 5.63 -3.00
CA LYS A 145 8.25 6.50 -2.30
C LYS A 145 9.70 6.12 -2.57
N ILE A 146 10.02 4.82 -2.54
CA ILE A 146 11.38 4.35 -2.82
C ILE A 146 11.76 4.64 -4.27
N ARG A 147 10.88 4.35 -5.23
CA ARG A 147 11.07 4.71 -6.63
C ARG A 147 11.36 6.19 -6.78
N ASP A 148 10.50 7.03 -6.22
CA ASP A 148 10.57 8.48 -6.38
C ASP A 148 11.84 9.07 -5.72
N VAL A 149 12.27 8.53 -4.57
CA VAL A 149 13.54 8.92 -3.93
C VAL A 149 14.75 8.63 -4.84
N ILE A 150 14.78 7.47 -5.47
CA ILE A 150 15.89 7.07 -6.35
C ILE A 150 15.82 7.86 -7.68
N GLU A 151 14.63 8.02 -8.27
CA GLU A 151 14.45 8.85 -9.48
C GLU A 151 14.90 10.30 -9.25
N ASN A 152 14.52 10.90 -8.13
CA ASN A 152 14.92 12.27 -7.79
C ASN A 152 16.44 12.39 -7.56
N ALA A 153 17.04 11.42 -6.86
CA ALA A 153 18.47 11.41 -6.59
C ALA A 153 19.33 11.24 -7.86
N THR A 154 18.77 10.63 -8.89
CA THR A 154 19.40 10.40 -10.19
C THR A 154 18.99 11.42 -11.25
N ASN A 155 18.28 12.50 -10.87
CA ASN A 155 17.74 13.52 -11.77
C ASN A 155 16.90 12.92 -12.93
N GLY A 156 16.20 11.82 -12.68
CA GLY A 156 15.39 11.12 -13.68
C GLY A 156 16.16 10.38 -14.76
N ASN A 157 17.47 10.17 -14.60
CA ASN A 157 18.32 9.52 -15.60
C ASN A 157 18.20 7.98 -15.59
N ILE A 158 17.13 7.42 -15.03
CA ILE A 158 16.88 5.98 -15.03
C ILE A 158 16.09 5.63 -16.30
N ASN A 159 16.61 4.67 -17.06
CA ASN A 159 15.92 4.07 -18.19
C ASN A 159 15.36 2.72 -17.75
N TYR A 160 14.04 2.65 -17.56
CA TYR A 160 13.34 1.43 -17.21
C TYR A 160 13.11 0.58 -18.47
N GLN A 161 13.57 -0.66 -18.44
CA GLN A 161 13.21 -1.68 -19.40
C GLN A 161 12.07 -2.52 -18.83
N LEU A 162 11.22 -3.06 -19.71
CA LEU A 162 10.18 -3.98 -19.28
C LEU A 162 10.82 -5.31 -18.84
N PRO A 163 10.47 -5.83 -17.65
CA PRO A 163 10.91 -7.17 -17.24
C PRO A 163 10.40 -8.24 -18.23
N ASP A 164 11.15 -9.34 -18.39
CA ASP A 164 10.81 -10.44 -19.32
C ASP A 164 9.40 -11.01 -19.08
N ASN A 165 8.92 -10.98 -17.84
CA ASN A 165 7.59 -11.46 -17.44
C ASN A 165 6.57 -10.33 -17.29
N TYR A 166 6.80 -9.18 -17.93
CA TYR A 166 5.85 -8.08 -17.90
C TYR A 166 4.59 -8.42 -18.70
N GLU A 167 3.46 -8.14 -18.11
CA GLU A 167 2.13 -8.25 -18.72
C GLU A 167 1.36 -6.97 -18.46
N ASP A 168 0.65 -6.46 -19.45
CA ASP A 168 -0.28 -5.35 -19.26
C ASP A 168 -1.43 -5.80 -18.36
N LYS A 169 -1.53 -5.19 -17.18
CA LYS A 169 -2.56 -5.51 -16.17
C LYS A 169 -3.25 -4.25 -15.68
N THR A 170 -4.51 -4.40 -15.30
CA THR A 170 -5.22 -3.34 -14.57
C THR A 170 -4.72 -3.29 -13.13
N PHE A 171 -4.94 -2.16 -12.46
CA PHE A 171 -4.64 -2.09 -11.02
C PHE A 171 -5.41 -3.15 -10.23
N ARG A 172 -6.67 -3.43 -10.59
CA ARG A 172 -7.47 -4.50 -9.96
C ARG A 172 -6.79 -5.86 -10.11
N THR A 173 -6.38 -6.23 -11.30
CA THR A 173 -5.68 -7.51 -11.54
C THR A 173 -4.38 -7.59 -10.75
N LEU A 174 -3.60 -6.50 -10.71
CA LEU A 174 -2.35 -6.42 -9.94
C LEU A 174 -2.59 -6.64 -8.43
N ILE A 175 -3.71 -6.13 -7.89
CA ILE A 175 -4.10 -6.37 -6.48
C ILE A 175 -4.53 -7.82 -6.30
N GLN A 176 -5.41 -8.32 -7.16
CA GLN A 176 -5.96 -9.68 -7.06
C GLN A 176 -4.86 -10.75 -7.14
N ASP A 177 -3.80 -10.53 -7.92
CA ASP A 177 -2.62 -11.39 -7.99
C ASP A 177 -1.86 -11.51 -6.65
N GLN A 178 -2.07 -10.56 -5.72
CA GLN A 178 -1.43 -10.57 -4.39
C GLN A 178 -2.38 -11.11 -3.29
N LEU A 179 -3.64 -11.31 -3.60
CA LEU A 179 -4.64 -11.73 -2.61
C LEU A 179 -4.97 -13.21 -2.79
N HIS A 180 -5.24 -13.88 -1.69
CA HIS A 180 -5.81 -15.22 -1.78
C HIS A 180 -7.26 -15.12 -2.27
N PRO A 181 -7.62 -15.79 -3.38
CA PRO A 181 -9.00 -15.78 -3.87
C PRO A 181 -9.95 -16.40 -2.82
N ASN A 182 -11.22 -16.00 -2.89
CA ASN A 182 -12.27 -16.52 -2.02
C ASN A 182 -11.99 -16.30 -0.51
N THR A 183 -11.45 -15.13 -0.16
CA THR A 183 -11.35 -14.65 1.23
C THR A 183 -12.23 -13.43 1.44
N TRP A 184 -12.67 -13.20 2.67
CA TRP A 184 -13.47 -12.02 3.02
C TRP A 184 -12.71 -10.71 2.76
N GLY A 185 -11.38 -10.72 2.91
CA GLY A 185 -10.53 -9.57 2.58
C GLY A 185 -10.53 -9.26 1.08
N SER A 186 -10.36 -10.29 0.23
CA SER A 186 -10.42 -10.13 -1.23
C SER A 186 -11.79 -9.62 -1.69
N LEU A 187 -12.88 -10.25 -1.19
CA LEU A 187 -14.24 -9.82 -1.50
C LEU A 187 -14.51 -8.38 -1.05
N GLY A 188 -14.07 -8.01 0.16
CA GLY A 188 -14.25 -6.66 0.68
C GLY A 188 -13.52 -5.61 -0.14
N ILE A 189 -12.29 -5.89 -0.58
CA ILE A 189 -11.52 -5.02 -1.48
C ILE A 189 -12.24 -4.88 -2.82
N ASP A 190 -12.71 -5.98 -3.43
CA ASP A 190 -13.39 -5.93 -4.72
C ASP A 190 -14.72 -5.16 -4.67
N ILE A 191 -15.43 -5.21 -3.55
CA ILE A 191 -16.66 -4.43 -3.34
C ILE A 191 -16.33 -2.94 -3.09
N ALA A 192 -15.32 -2.65 -2.29
CA ALA A 192 -15.00 -1.27 -1.88
C ALA A 192 -14.36 -0.44 -3.01
N LEU A 193 -13.52 -1.08 -3.86
CA LEU A 193 -12.81 -0.38 -4.93
C LEU A 193 -13.70 -0.22 -6.18
N GLY A 194 -13.70 1.00 -6.73
CA GLY A 194 -14.49 1.36 -7.90
C GLY A 194 -13.84 1.00 -9.23
N ALA A 195 -14.57 1.21 -10.34
CA ALA A 195 -14.09 0.92 -11.69
C ALA A 195 -12.92 1.82 -12.15
N ILE A 196 -12.59 2.85 -11.41
CA ILE A 196 -11.43 3.70 -11.69
C ILE A 196 -10.11 2.91 -11.72
N ILE A 197 -10.05 1.78 -11.00
CA ILE A 197 -8.88 0.90 -10.98
C ILE A 197 -8.92 -0.21 -12.04
N ASP A 198 -9.94 -0.24 -12.89
CA ASP A 198 -10.07 -1.23 -13.97
C ASP A 198 -9.35 -0.81 -15.26
N ARG A 199 -8.76 0.38 -15.27
CA ARG A 199 -7.87 0.79 -16.35
C ARG A 199 -6.54 0.05 -16.29
N THR A 200 -5.93 -0.14 -17.45
CA THR A 200 -4.57 -0.68 -17.53
C THR A 200 -3.59 0.28 -16.86
N ALA A 201 -2.77 -0.27 -15.96
CA ALA A 201 -1.69 0.45 -15.31
C ALA A 201 -0.50 0.58 -16.28
N THR A 202 0.11 1.75 -16.33
CA THR A 202 1.35 1.96 -17.08
C THR A 202 2.51 1.17 -16.45
N PRO A 203 3.61 0.89 -17.18
CA PRO A 203 4.78 0.23 -16.60
C PRO A 203 5.28 0.89 -15.30
N ARG A 204 5.32 2.22 -15.26
CA ARG A 204 5.71 2.96 -14.06
C ARG A 204 4.71 2.78 -12.91
N GLU A 205 3.42 2.70 -13.21
CA GLU A 205 2.38 2.48 -12.20
C GLU A 205 2.42 1.06 -11.63
N HIS A 206 2.86 0.03 -12.39
CA HIS A 206 3.08 -1.31 -11.84
C HIS A 206 4.02 -1.31 -10.61
N MET A 207 4.92 -0.33 -10.53
CA MET A 207 5.87 -0.20 -9.42
C MET A 207 5.25 0.29 -8.09
N PHE A 208 3.90 0.38 -7.98
CA PHE A 208 3.27 0.52 -6.67
C PHE A 208 3.40 -0.75 -5.83
N LEU A 209 3.70 -1.89 -6.46
CA LEU A 209 3.96 -3.15 -5.76
C LEU A 209 5.47 -3.34 -5.52
N PRO A 210 5.89 -3.67 -4.29
CA PRO A 210 7.30 -3.93 -3.96
C PRO A 210 7.97 -4.95 -4.87
N LYS A 211 7.28 -6.04 -5.22
CA LYS A 211 7.83 -7.05 -6.15
C LYS A 211 8.15 -6.49 -7.53
N ASN A 212 7.35 -5.53 -8.00
CA ASN A 212 7.54 -4.92 -9.31
C ASN A 212 8.70 -3.92 -9.29
N ILE A 213 8.91 -3.16 -8.20
CA ILE A 213 10.15 -2.38 -8.02
C ILE A 213 11.37 -3.28 -8.21
N HIS A 214 11.38 -4.45 -7.55
CA HIS A 214 12.47 -5.41 -7.67
C HIS A 214 12.69 -5.85 -9.12
N SER A 215 11.63 -6.22 -9.85
CA SER A 215 11.73 -6.68 -11.23
C SER A 215 12.19 -5.57 -12.18
N PHE A 216 11.60 -4.37 -12.08
CA PHE A 216 11.98 -3.23 -12.92
C PHE A 216 13.42 -2.77 -12.65
N TYR A 217 13.88 -2.79 -11.39
CA TYR A 217 15.24 -2.39 -11.05
C TYR A 217 16.30 -3.37 -11.55
N SER A 218 15.92 -4.66 -11.69
CA SER A 218 16.82 -5.66 -12.29
C SER A 218 17.16 -5.36 -13.75
N GLU A 219 16.20 -4.79 -14.50
CA GLU A 219 16.35 -4.50 -15.93
C GLU A 219 16.70 -3.02 -16.21
N ALA A 220 16.57 -2.16 -15.20
CA ALA A 220 16.81 -0.73 -15.38
C ALA A 220 18.29 -0.40 -15.55
N THR A 221 18.56 0.64 -16.34
CA THR A 221 19.90 1.19 -16.53
C THR A 221 19.96 2.67 -16.11
N ILE A 222 21.14 3.08 -15.68
CA ILE A 222 21.47 4.47 -15.38
C ILE A 222 22.81 4.81 -16.03
N ASN A 223 22.86 5.85 -16.87
CA ASN A 223 24.08 6.25 -17.58
C ASN A 223 24.81 5.05 -18.26
N ASN A 224 24.06 4.22 -18.98
CA ASN A 224 24.51 3.02 -19.70
C ASN A 224 25.13 1.93 -18.81
N ARG A 225 24.88 1.93 -17.52
CA ARG A 225 25.23 0.86 -16.58
C ARG A 225 23.97 0.30 -15.91
N GLN A 226 24.01 -0.92 -15.47
CA GLN A 226 22.92 -1.55 -14.72
C GLN A 226 22.62 -0.73 -13.46
N LEU A 227 21.35 -0.40 -13.21
CA LEU A 227 20.93 0.36 -12.01
C LEU A 227 21.16 -0.45 -10.74
N ALA A 228 20.82 -1.73 -10.76
CA ALA A 228 20.92 -2.60 -9.59
C ALA A 228 21.82 -3.81 -9.88
N SER A 229 22.53 -4.28 -8.84
CA SER A 229 23.26 -5.54 -8.89
C SER A 229 22.28 -6.74 -8.91
N ASN A 230 22.82 -7.93 -9.16
CA ASN A 230 22.06 -9.17 -9.00
C ASN A 230 21.44 -9.24 -7.61
N SER A 231 20.20 -9.70 -7.58
CA SER A 231 19.44 -9.81 -6.32
C SER A 231 20.05 -10.84 -5.39
N LYS A 232 20.24 -10.45 -4.12
CA LYS A 232 20.67 -11.34 -3.05
C LYS A 232 19.48 -11.68 -2.16
N THR A 233 19.20 -12.97 -1.98
CA THR A 233 18.21 -13.43 -1.01
C THR A 233 18.82 -13.39 0.40
N ILE A 234 18.23 -12.58 1.29
CA ILE A 234 18.62 -12.46 2.70
C ILE A 234 17.84 -13.44 3.56
N ILE A 235 16.52 -13.50 3.35
CA ILE A 235 15.64 -14.48 3.95
C ILE A 235 14.89 -15.17 2.82
N ASN A 236 15.04 -16.48 2.75
CA ASN A 236 14.19 -17.30 1.88
C ASN A 236 13.00 -17.78 2.70
N SER A 237 11.81 -17.41 2.30
CA SER A 237 10.57 -17.87 2.90
C SER A 237 9.53 -18.00 1.81
N ASP A 238 8.96 -19.17 1.72
CA ASP A 238 7.78 -19.44 0.91
C ASP A 238 6.54 -19.17 1.79
N THR A 239 6.20 -17.91 1.96
CA THR A 239 4.92 -17.55 2.59
C THR A 239 3.81 -17.99 1.65
N LYS A 240 3.38 -19.21 1.75
CA LYS A 240 2.15 -19.67 1.14
C LYS A 240 1.02 -19.10 1.98
N PHE A 241 0.11 -18.36 1.36
CA PHE A 241 -1.13 -17.98 2.03
C PHE A 241 -1.74 -19.21 2.70
N LYS A 242 -1.97 -19.15 3.99
CA LYS A 242 -2.70 -20.23 4.67
C LYS A 242 -4.09 -20.25 4.07
N ASN A 243 -4.43 -21.33 3.39
CA ASN A 243 -5.79 -21.57 2.93
C ASN A 243 -6.68 -21.55 4.18
N GLY A 244 -7.57 -20.58 4.26
CA GLY A 244 -8.63 -20.58 5.26
C GLY A 244 -9.50 -21.84 5.11
N THR A 245 -10.24 -22.19 6.16
CA THR A 245 -11.21 -23.32 6.09
C THR A 245 -12.25 -22.98 5.04
N PHE A 246 -12.43 -23.83 4.02
CA PHE A 246 -13.41 -23.63 2.95
C PHE A 246 -14.81 -23.32 3.49
N LEU A 247 -15.22 -23.96 4.57
CA LEU A 247 -16.51 -23.75 5.24
C LEU A 247 -16.76 -22.34 5.75
N LEU A 248 -15.68 -21.53 5.93
CA LEU A 248 -15.76 -20.12 6.34
C LEU A 248 -15.49 -19.17 5.18
N SER A 249 -15.32 -19.69 3.97
CA SER A 249 -15.08 -18.86 2.79
C SER A 249 -16.33 -18.11 2.31
N PRO A 250 -16.18 -16.95 1.67
CA PRO A 250 -17.31 -16.20 1.11
C PRO A 250 -18.22 -17.04 0.21
N ILE A 251 -17.65 -17.83 -0.70
CA ILE A 251 -18.45 -18.67 -1.61
C ILE A 251 -19.31 -19.64 -0.83
N PHE A 252 -18.76 -20.36 0.15
CA PHE A 252 -19.51 -21.33 0.91
C PHE A 252 -20.62 -20.67 1.74
N VAL A 253 -20.29 -19.63 2.49
CA VAL A 253 -21.24 -18.93 3.37
C VAL A 253 -22.35 -18.27 2.54
N LEU A 254 -22.00 -17.55 1.45
CA LEU A 254 -22.98 -16.90 0.59
C LEU A 254 -23.85 -17.91 -0.16
N SER A 255 -23.31 -19.09 -0.53
CA SER A 255 -24.11 -20.16 -1.13
C SER A 255 -25.14 -20.71 -0.15
N LEU A 256 -24.79 -20.91 1.12
CA LEU A 256 -25.75 -21.33 2.15
C LEU A 256 -26.85 -20.29 2.36
N ILE A 257 -26.49 -19.01 2.42
CA ILE A 257 -27.46 -17.91 2.52
C ILE A 257 -28.38 -17.90 1.30
N ALA A 258 -27.84 -18.05 0.08
CA ALA A 258 -28.63 -18.11 -1.14
C ALA A 258 -29.62 -19.28 -1.14
N ILE A 259 -29.19 -20.49 -0.73
CA ILE A 259 -30.04 -21.67 -0.60
C ILE A 259 -31.17 -21.40 0.42
N LEU A 260 -30.86 -20.78 1.55
CA LEU A 260 -31.86 -20.44 2.57
C LEU A 260 -32.89 -19.43 2.02
N ILE A 261 -32.46 -18.40 1.32
CA ILE A 261 -33.34 -17.40 0.68
C ILE A 261 -34.26 -18.08 -0.35
N ILE A 262 -33.69 -18.93 -1.21
CA ILE A 262 -34.46 -19.69 -2.22
C ILE A 262 -35.50 -20.59 -1.54
N TYR A 263 -35.11 -21.30 -0.49
CA TYR A 263 -36.02 -22.16 0.25
C TYR A 263 -37.19 -21.40 0.87
N ILE A 264 -36.91 -20.27 1.53
CA ILE A 264 -37.96 -19.42 2.14
C ILE A 264 -38.90 -18.88 1.03
N THR A 265 -38.31 -18.33 -0.04
CA THR A 265 -39.08 -17.75 -1.17
C THR A 265 -39.95 -18.81 -1.85
N PHE A 266 -39.43 -20.05 -2.05
CA PHE A 266 -40.20 -21.15 -2.62
C PHE A 266 -41.40 -21.54 -1.72
N ASN A 267 -41.17 -21.65 -0.39
CA ASN A 267 -42.24 -21.92 0.55
C ASN A 267 -43.30 -20.82 0.62
N ASP A 268 -42.86 -19.56 0.56
CA ASP A 268 -43.75 -18.41 0.52
C ASP A 268 -44.61 -18.41 -0.73
N HIS A 269 -44.01 -18.69 -1.90
CA HIS A 269 -44.74 -18.84 -3.15
C HIS A 269 -45.80 -19.98 -3.08
N LYS A 270 -45.41 -21.15 -2.58
CA LYS A 270 -46.33 -22.30 -2.42
C LYS A 270 -47.46 -22.00 -1.46
N LYS A 271 -47.23 -21.21 -0.42
CA LYS A 271 -48.23 -20.86 0.61
C LYS A 271 -48.95 -19.55 0.33
N GLN A 272 -48.68 -18.91 -0.84
CA GLN A 272 -49.26 -17.60 -1.24
C GLN A 272 -49.11 -16.54 -0.14
N ARG A 273 -47.93 -16.53 0.52
CA ARG A 273 -47.57 -15.57 1.58
C ARG A 273 -46.24 -14.92 1.27
N ARG A 274 -45.85 -13.91 2.06
CA ARG A 274 -44.58 -13.22 1.95
C ARG A 274 -43.93 -13.09 3.33
N THR A 275 -42.68 -13.52 3.44
CA THR A 275 -41.87 -13.35 4.66
C THR A 275 -41.23 -11.95 4.64
N LYS A 276 -41.97 -10.93 5.09
CA LYS A 276 -41.53 -9.52 5.11
C LYS A 276 -40.23 -9.30 5.85
N GLY A 277 -39.98 -10.09 6.93
CA GLY A 277 -38.72 -10.02 7.67
C GLY A 277 -37.48 -10.38 6.85
N LEU A 278 -37.58 -11.36 5.92
CA LEU A 278 -36.51 -11.69 4.98
C LEU A 278 -36.21 -10.52 4.04
N ASP A 279 -37.27 -9.94 3.46
CA ASP A 279 -37.15 -8.80 2.56
C ASP A 279 -36.50 -7.60 3.27
N ALA A 280 -36.96 -7.31 4.51
CA ALA A 280 -36.39 -6.22 5.33
C ALA A 280 -34.90 -6.44 5.64
N CYS A 281 -34.49 -7.68 5.99
CA CYS A 281 -33.08 -8.01 6.22
C CYS A 281 -32.22 -7.81 4.96
N ILE A 282 -32.71 -8.27 3.80
CA ILE A 282 -31.99 -8.10 2.53
C ILE A 282 -31.85 -6.60 2.20
N GLN A 283 -32.96 -5.84 2.28
CA GLN A 283 -32.92 -4.39 1.98
C GLN A 283 -32.03 -3.62 2.96
N LEU A 284 -32.00 -4.01 4.23
CA LEU A 284 -31.11 -3.41 5.24
C LEU A 284 -29.65 -3.63 4.87
N ILE A 285 -29.26 -4.85 4.55
CA ILE A 285 -27.87 -5.19 4.19
C ILE A 285 -27.45 -4.43 2.92
N LEU A 286 -28.27 -4.48 1.87
CA LEU A 286 -28.01 -3.80 0.61
C LEU A 286 -27.90 -2.28 0.80
N GLY A 287 -28.80 -1.70 1.57
CA GLY A 287 -28.82 -0.27 1.83
C GLY A 287 -27.61 0.20 2.67
N VAL A 288 -27.21 -0.57 3.68
CA VAL A 288 -26.01 -0.27 4.49
C VAL A 288 -24.74 -0.32 3.63
N ILE A 289 -24.58 -1.38 2.82
CA ILE A 289 -23.45 -1.47 1.88
C ILE A 289 -23.50 -0.29 0.91
N GLY A 290 -24.66 0.04 0.36
CA GLY A 290 -24.84 1.17 -0.55
C GLY A 290 -24.45 2.52 0.06
N ILE A 291 -24.82 2.79 1.32
CA ILE A 291 -24.38 4.00 2.03
C ILE A 291 -22.86 4.00 2.19
N LEU A 292 -22.26 2.90 2.62
CA LEU A 292 -20.82 2.80 2.77
C LEU A 292 -20.08 3.08 1.46
N LEU A 293 -20.53 2.49 0.35
CA LEU A 293 -19.95 2.72 -0.98
C LEU A 293 -20.14 4.17 -1.45
N THR A 294 -21.30 4.76 -1.17
CA THR A 294 -21.56 6.18 -1.49
C THR A 294 -20.62 7.09 -0.69
N LEU A 295 -20.45 6.82 0.60
CA LEU A 295 -19.53 7.58 1.43
C LEU A 295 -18.07 7.40 0.98
N LEU A 296 -17.65 6.19 0.64
CA LEU A 296 -16.31 5.93 0.11
C LEU A 296 -16.05 6.70 -1.18
N TRP A 297 -17.02 6.78 -2.09
CA TRP A 297 -16.86 7.47 -3.36
C TRP A 297 -16.91 9.00 -3.23
N PHE A 298 -17.91 9.54 -2.51
CA PHE A 298 -18.19 10.99 -2.51
C PHE A 298 -17.76 11.70 -1.22
N GLY A 299 -17.56 10.96 -0.13
CA GLY A 299 -17.30 11.51 1.20
C GLY A 299 -15.88 11.29 1.72
N THR A 300 -15.01 10.65 0.93
CA THR A 300 -13.61 10.38 1.33
C THR A 300 -12.63 10.81 0.26
N ASP A 301 -11.34 10.93 0.64
CA ASP A 301 -10.25 11.28 -0.26
C ASP A 301 -9.58 10.02 -0.87
N HIS A 302 -10.20 8.84 -0.76
CA HIS A 302 -9.68 7.62 -1.36
C HIS A 302 -9.76 7.68 -2.89
N THR A 303 -8.62 7.64 -3.57
CA THR A 303 -8.52 7.76 -5.04
C THR A 303 -9.08 6.55 -5.79
N ALA A 304 -9.15 5.38 -5.13
CA ALA A 304 -9.47 4.10 -5.74
C ALA A 304 -10.96 3.70 -5.65
N THR A 305 -11.80 4.49 -4.98
CA THR A 305 -13.20 4.13 -4.71
C THR A 305 -14.19 4.73 -5.68
N GLY A 306 -13.73 5.58 -6.60
CA GLY A 306 -14.55 6.25 -7.60
C GLY A 306 -15.16 5.31 -8.65
N TYR A 307 -16.32 5.69 -9.20
CA TYR A 307 -17.07 4.90 -10.20
C TYR A 307 -17.39 3.48 -9.71
N ASN A 308 -17.85 3.36 -8.46
CA ASN A 308 -18.18 2.06 -7.89
C ASN A 308 -19.55 1.57 -8.35
N TYR A 309 -19.56 0.75 -9.40
CA TYR A 309 -20.79 0.20 -9.98
C TYR A 309 -21.48 -0.85 -9.10
N ASN A 310 -20.89 -1.25 -7.97
CA ASN A 310 -21.60 -2.06 -6.97
C ASN A 310 -22.82 -1.30 -6.40
N LEU A 311 -22.88 0.02 -6.52
CA LEU A 311 -24.08 0.81 -6.19
C LEU A 311 -25.33 0.45 -7.02
N LEU A 312 -25.17 -0.25 -8.14
CA LEU A 312 -26.32 -0.72 -8.95
C LEU A 312 -27.11 -1.83 -8.23
N TRP A 313 -26.45 -2.67 -7.43
CA TRP A 313 -27.10 -3.70 -6.64
C TRP A 313 -27.17 -3.35 -5.15
N ALA A 314 -26.20 -2.66 -4.60
CA ALA A 314 -26.19 -2.14 -3.24
C ALA A 314 -26.74 -0.69 -3.23
N PHE A 315 -28.04 -0.56 -3.44
CA PHE A 315 -28.66 0.74 -3.62
C PHE A 315 -28.96 1.41 -2.25
N PRO A 316 -28.44 2.61 -1.94
CA PRO A 316 -28.61 3.24 -0.62
C PRO A 316 -30.05 3.43 -0.20
N LEU A 317 -30.95 3.77 -1.15
CA LEU A 317 -32.37 3.98 -0.88
C LEU A 317 -33.12 2.68 -0.53
N SER A 318 -32.49 1.51 -0.62
CA SER A 318 -33.05 0.26 -0.09
C SER A 318 -33.43 0.36 1.38
N LEU A 319 -32.76 1.24 2.17
CA LEU A 319 -33.14 1.49 3.56
C LEU A 319 -34.53 2.13 3.72
N VAL A 320 -34.99 2.91 2.77
CA VAL A 320 -36.34 3.49 2.80
C VAL A 320 -37.38 2.37 2.70
N MET A 321 -37.11 1.36 1.89
CA MET A 321 -38.01 0.20 1.75
C MET A 321 -38.12 -0.62 3.04
N VAL A 322 -37.08 -0.63 3.90
CA VAL A 322 -37.14 -1.27 5.22
C VAL A 322 -38.19 -0.61 6.10
N ILE A 323 -38.23 0.73 6.10
CA ILE A 323 -39.23 1.50 6.89
C ILE A 323 -40.63 1.14 6.45
N GLU A 324 -40.88 1.11 5.16
CA GLU A 324 -42.20 0.72 4.63
C GLU A 324 -42.59 -0.72 4.99
N LEU A 325 -41.64 -1.67 4.84
CA LEU A 325 -41.88 -3.08 5.18
C LEU A 325 -42.14 -3.29 6.69
N THR A 326 -41.56 -2.50 7.56
CA THR A 326 -41.72 -2.59 9.01
C THR A 326 -42.93 -1.81 9.55
N ALA A 327 -43.33 -0.73 8.89
CA ALA A 327 -44.52 0.06 9.27
C ALA A 327 -45.85 -0.70 9.13
N TRP A 328 -45.86 -1.84 8.42
CA TRP A 328 -47.04 -2.68 8.20
C TRP A 328 -46.98 -4.03 8.96
N ILE A 329 -46.06 -4.18 9.92
CA ILE A 329 -45.97 -5.29 10.86
C ILE A 329 -46.59 -4.88 12.19
#